data_d0a46dd98e512dce3a03a02b41af746b
#
_entry.id   d0a46dd98e512dce3a03a02b41af746b
#
_cell.length_a   1.000
_cell.length_b   1.000
_cell.length_c   1.000
_cell.angle_alpha   90.00
_cell.angle_beta   90.00
_cell.angle_gamma   90.00
#
_symmetry.space_group_name_H-M   'P 1'
#
loop_
_entity.id
_entity.type
_entity.pdbx_description
1 polymer ?
#
loop_
_entity_poly.entity_id
_entity_poly.type
_entity_poly.pdbx_seq_one_letter_code
_entity_poly.pdbx_strand_id
1 'polypeptide(L)'
;TELEKRLKTQARRYNKEYPGEMVHGDTKRLPLITGETTTAKREYLFVAIDDYSRELYAAILPDKTQHSAQRFLKQVLTECPYTIEQWYTDNGTEYKGDSAHHAFMIACAAAKIEQRFTKVKTPQTNGKAERVIRTLVEMWHEKTQFNSRAHRKQELIRFVNWYNTVKPHKGINNRTPMEQLITYFYPEQL
;
A
#
# COMPACT_ATOMS: atom_id res chain seq x y z
N THR A 1 -31.93 -5.75 -1.62
CA THR A 1 -32.66 -4.88 -2.55
C THR A 1 -31.95 -4.84 -3.89
N GLU A 2 -32.65 -4.43 -4.96
CA GLU A 2 -32.08 -4.24 -6.32
C GLU A 2 -30.93 -3.21 -6.29
N LEU A 3 -31.06 -2.18 -5.46
CA LEU A 3 -30.02 -1.18 -5.22
C LEU A 3 -28.74 -1.79 -4.65
N GLU A 4 -28.86 -2.70 -3.68
CA GLU A 4 -27.69 -3.41 -3.09
C GLU A 4 -27.01 -4.32 -4.11
N LYS A 5 -27.77 -4.98 -4.98
CA LYS A 5 -27.22 -5.80 -6.08
C LYS A 5 -26.47 -4.92 -7.07
N ARG A 6 -27.03 -3.76 -7.47
CA ARG A 6 -26.35 -2.78 -8.34
C ARG A 6 -25.08 -2.23 -7.70
N LEU A 7 -25.12 -1.86 -6.41
CA LEU A 7 -23.94 -1.38 -5.68
C LEU A 7 -22.86 -2.47 -5.55
N LYS A 8 -23.25 -3.73 -5.29
CA LYS A 8 -22.32 -4.87 -5.27
C LYS A 8 -21.74 -5.15 -6.67
N THR A 9 -22.51 -5.00 -7.73
CA THR A 9 -22.05 -5.16 -9.12
C THR A 9 -21.12 -4.03 -9.53
N GLN A 10 -21.40 -2.79 -9.12
CA GLN A 10 -20.50 -1.65 -9.30
C GLN A 10 -19.22 -1.83 -8.49
N ALA A 11 -19.29 -2.29 -7.23
CA ALA A 11 -18.10 -2.56 -6.41
C ALA A 11 -17.21 -3.66 -7.03
N ARG A 12 -17.77 -4.68 -7.67
CA ARG A 12 -17.00 -5.69 -8.42
C ARG A 12 -16.24 -5.11 -9.62
N ARG A 13 -16.73 -4.05 -10.25
CA ARG A 13 -16.07 -3.37 -11.38
C ARG A 13 -14.78 -2.61 -10.99
N TYR A 14 -14.51 -2.43 -9.71
CA TYR A 14 -13.31 -1.75 -9.22
C TYR A 14 -12.14 -2.69 -8.89
N ASN A 15 -12.36 -4.00 -8.93
CA ASN A 15 -11.23 -4.94 -8.76
C ASN A 15 -10.53 -5.12 -10.11
N LYS A 16 -9.21 -5.01 -10.07
CA LYS A 16 -8.37 -5.27 -11.22
C LYS A 16 -8.35 -6.77 -11.54
N GLU A 17 -7.93 -7.11 -12.75
CA GLU A 17 -8.07 -8.47 -13.29
C GLU A 17 -6.83 -9.33 -13.10
N TYR A 18 -5.66 -8.71 -12.90
CA TYR A 18 -4.38 -9.39 -12.71
C TYR A 18 -3.45 -8.62 -11.77
N PRO A 19 -2.44 -9.32 -11.17
CA PRO A 19 -1.46 -8.67 -10.29
C PRO A 19 -0.65 -7.60 -11.02
N GLY A 20 -0.47 -6.44 -10.38
CA GLY A 20 0.30 -5.33 -10.93
C GLY A 20 -0.44 -4.43 -11.90
N GLU A 21 -1.67 -4.76 -12.31
CA GLU A 21 -2.47 -3.86 -13.15
C GLU A 21 -2.63 -2.48 -12.48
N MET A 22 -2.82 -2.44 -11.16
CA MET A 22 -2.82 -1.22 -10.37
C MET A 22 -2.38 -1.47 -8.93
N VAL A 23 -1.43 -0.68 -8.47
CA VAL A 23 -1.01 -0.62 -7.06
C VAL A 23 -1.49 0.71 -6.46
N HIS A 24 -2.11 0.66 -5.29
CA HIS A 24 -2.53 1.83 -4.54
C HIS A 24 -1.50 2.18 -3.48
N GLY A 25 -0.97 3.40 -3.52
CA GLY A 25 -0.01 3.92 -2.55
C GLY A 25 -0.64 4.97 -1.63
N ASP A 26 -0.18 5.02 -0.38
CA ASP A 26 -0.54 6.06 0.58
C ASP A 26 0.53 6.20 1.65
N THR A 27 0.50 7.32 2.39
CA THR A 27 1.50 7.66 3.41
C THR A 27 0.82 8.15 4.69
N LYS A 28 1.20 7.56 5.83
CA LYS A 28 0.69 7.93 7.16
C LYS A 28 1.82 8.38 8.07
N ARG A 29 1.68 9.57 8.70
CA ARG A 29 2.55 9.98 9.79
C ARG A 29 2.31 9.10 11.01
N LEU A 30 3.37 8.48 11.54
CA LEU A 30 3.29 7.65 12.73
C LEU A 30 3.38 8.48 14.02
N PRO A 31 2.71 8.05 15.10
CA PRO A 31 2.92 8.62 16.42
C PRO A 31 4.35 8.35 16.92
N LEU A 32 4.77 9.14 17.89
CA LEU A 32 6.01 8.88 18.64
C LEU A 32 5.90 7.56 19.41
N ILE A 33 7.03 6.94 19.65
CA ILE A 33 7.11 5.76 20.53
C ILE A 33 7.06 6.27 21.97
N THR A 34 6.48 5.48 22.87
CA THR A 34 6.44 5.78 24.31
C THR A 34 7.86 6.04 24.83
N GLY A 35 8.05 7.18 25.48
CA GLY A 35 9.36 7.63 25.98
C GLY A 35 10.13 8.57 25.06
N GLU A 36 9.70 8.75 23.81
CA GLU A 36 10.27 9.79 22.94
C GLU A 36 9.77 11.19 23.33
N THR A 37 10.65 12.19 23.21
CA THR A 37 10.29 13.59 23.46
C THR A 37 9.35 14.11 22.38
N THR A 38 8.48 15.07 22.72
CA THR A 38 7.54 15.69 21.77
C THR A 38 8.21 16.39 20.59
N THR A 39 9.49 16.74 20.75
CA THR A 39 10.34 17.37 19.73
C THR A 39 11.00 16.36 18.79
N ALA A 40 10.90 15.05 19.08
CA ALA A 40 11.50 14.02 18.25
C ALA A 40 10.88 14.03 16.84
N LYS A 41 11.73 13.84 15.81
CA LYS A 41 11.27 13.74 14.43
C LYS A 41 10.33 12.55 14.26
N ARG A 42 9.18 12.78 13.63
CA ARG A 42 8.20 11.73 13.30
C ARG A 42 8.71 10.89 12.13
N GLU A 43 8.41 9.61 12.18
CA GLU A 43 8.56 8.70 11.04
C GLU A 43 7.24 8.57 10.28
N TYR A 44 7.31 8.09 9.06
CA TYR A 44 6.17 7.93 8.16
C TYR A 44 6.08 6.50 7.67
N LEU A 45 4.88 5.95 7.75
CA LEU A 45 4.53 4.66 7.18
C LEU A 45 4.10 4.87 5.73
N PHE A 46 4.85 4.31 4.81
CA PHE A 46 4.48 4.19 3.41
C PHE A 46 3.86 2.82 3.19
N VAL A 47 2.76 2.77 2.45
CA VAL A 47 2.09 1.52 2.08
C VAL A 47 1.83 1.47 0.59
N ALA A 48 1.89 0.27 0.03
CA ALA A 48 1.43 -0.02 -1.31
C ALA A 48 0.65 -1.34 -1.28
N ILE A 49 -0.50 -1.38 -1.93
CA ILE A 49 -1.34 -2.57 -2.02
C ILE A 49 -1.72 -2.85 -3.46
N ASP A 50 -1.45 -4.07 -3.92
CA ASP A 50 -1.93 -4.52 -5.22
C ASP A 50 -3.46 -4.67 -5.22
N ASP A 51 -4.09 -4.12 -6.25
CA ASP A 51 -5.55 -4.09 -6.34
C ASP A 51 -6.16 -5.48 -6.55
N TYR A 52 -5.49 -6.35 -7.29
CA TYR A 52 -5.96 -7.70 -7.57
C TYR A 52 -5.74 -8.66 -6.41
N SER A 53 -4.50 -8.81 -5.98
CA SER A 53 -4.12 -9.81 -4.97
C SER A 53 -4.31 -9.37 -3.53
N ARG A 54 -4.39 -8.05 -3.30
CA ARG A 54 -4.30 -7.43 -1.97
C ARG A 54 -2.92 -7.57 -1.32
N GLU A 55 -1.90 -7.94 -2.08
CA GLU A 55 -0.54 -8.01 -1.57
C GLU A 55 -0.09 -6.64 -1.06
N LEU A 56 0.42 -6.64 0.17
CA LEU A 56 0.82 -5.45 0.91
C LEU A 56 2.34 -5.32 0.94
N TYR A 57 2.80 -4.13 0.61
CA TYR A 57 4.16 -3.65 0.85
C TYR A 57 4.10 -2.49 1.82
N ALA A 58 5.04 -2.42 2.77
CA ALA A 58 5.10 -1.31 3.70
C ALA A 58 6.53 -1.02 4.16
N ALA A 59 6.82 0.25 4.42
CA ALA A 59 8.08 0.71 4.98
C ALA A 59 7.88 1.87 5.94
N ILE A 60 8.76 1.98 6.95
CA ILE A 60 8.84 3.17 7.81
C ILE A 60 10.05 3.98 7.38
N LEU A 61 9.81 5.21 6.93
CA LEU A 61 10.81 6.13 6.41
C LEU A 61 10.88 7.42 7.26
N PRO A 62 12.01 8.15 7.22
CA PRO A 62 12.25 9.24 8.14
C PRO A 62 11.41 10.50 7.85
N ASP A 63 10.89 10.63 6.64
CA ASP A 63 10.15 11.81 6.19
C ASP A 63 9.12 11.47 5.11
N LYS A 64 8.28 12.47 4.78
CA LYS A 64 7.27 12.44 3.72
C LYS A 64 7.76 13.27 2.53
N THR A 65 8.85 12.85 1.92
CA THR A 65 9.44 13.53 0.75
C THR A 65 9.34 12.68 -0.50
N GLN A 66 9.52 13.32 -1.67
CA GLN A 66 9.62 12.63 -2.95
C GLN A 66 10.76 11.60 -2.99
N HIS A 67 11.84 11.82 -2.24
CA HIS A 67 12.97 10.88 -2.15
C HIS A 67 12.65 9.67 -1.31
N SER A 68 11.92 9.84 -0.21
CA SER A 68 11.38 8.71 0.56
C SER A 68 10.36 7.90 -0.24
N ALA A 69 9.46 8.56 -0.98
CA ALA A 69 8.54 7.88 -1.88
C ALA A 69 9.27 7.11 -2.99
N GLN A 70 10.32 7.70 -3.60
CA GLN A 70 11.16 7.02 -4.58
C GLN A 70 11.86 5.79 -3.98
N ARG A 71 12.40 5.90 -2.76
CA ARG A 71 13.04 4.77 -2.06
C ARG A 71 12.04 3.64 -1.84
N PHE A 72 10.83 3.98 -1.40
CA PHE A 72 9.77 3.01 -1.20
C PHE A 72 9.36 2.33 -2.51
N LEU A 73 9.17 3.09 -3.60
CA LEU A 73 8.91 2.52 -4.92
C LEU A 73 9.99 1.51 -5.35
N LYS A 74 11.27 1.85 -5.19
CA LYS A 74 12.38 0.96 -5.50
C LYS A 74 12.33 -0.34 -4.69
N GLN A 75 12.01 -0.25 -3.40
CA GLN A 75 11.83 -1.41 -2.55
C GLN A 75 10.70 -2.29 -3.09
N VAL A 76 9.53 -1.73 -3.36
CA VAL A 76 8.38 -2.48 -3.90
C VAL A 76 8.75 -3.17 -5.21
N LEU A 77 9.42 -2.48 -6.15
CA LEU A 77 9.84 -3.06 -7.42
C LEU A 77 10.87 -4.20 -7.28
N THR A 78 11.63 -4.20 -6.19
CA THR A 78 12.58 -5.29 -5.89
C THR A 78 11.89 -6.51 -5.30
N GLU A 79 10.87 -6.30 -4.47
CA GLU A 79 10.17 -7.36 -3.74
C GLU A 79 9.02 -7.97 -4.56
N CYS A 80 8.42 -7.19 -5.45
CA CYS A 80 7.23 -7.55 -6.22
C CYS A 80 7.56 -8.60 -7.30
N PRO A 81 6.84 -9.74 -7.36
CA PRO A 81 7.11 -10.81 -8.35
C PRO A 81 6.43 -10.59 -9.71
N TYR A 82 5.79 -9.44 -9.92
CA TYR A 82 5.07 -9.08 -11.15
C TYR A 82 5.42 -7.66 -11.59
N THR A 83 5.11 -7.32 -12.84
CA THR A 83 5.27 -5.96 -13.37
C THR A 83 4.12 -5.08 -12.87
N ILE A 84 4.44 -3.88 -12.39
CA ILE A 84 3.45 -2.88 -12.00
C ILE A 84 3.21 -1.94 -13.18
N GLU A 85 1.97 -1.84 -13.64
CA GLU A 85 1.58 -0.97 -14.77
C GLU A 85 1.12 0.41 -14.29
N GLN A 86 0.35 0.46 -13.21
CA GLN A 86 -0.22 1.70 -12.71
C GLN A 86 0.05 1.87 -11.20
N TRP A 87 0.39 3.09 -10.82
CA TRP A 87 0.53 3.47 -9.41
C TRP A 87 -0.44 4.59 -9.08
N TYR A 88 -1.41 4.29 -8.22
CA TYR A 88 -2.49 5.19 -7.83
C TYR A 88 -2.26 5.79 -6.44
N THR A 89 -2.26 7.13 -6.33
CA THR A 89 -2.08 7.85 -5.06
C THR A 89 -3.05 9.03 -4.94
N ASP A 90 -3.03 9.67 -3.77
CA ASP A 90 -3.54 11.02 -3.64
C ASP A 90 -2.60 12.04 -4.35
N ASN A 91 -2.94 13.34 -4.23
CA ASN A 91 -2.14 14.43 -4.79
C ASN A 91 -1.06 14.93 -3.81
N GLY A 92 -0.58 14.10 -2.88
CA GLY A 92 0.47 14.44 -1.93
C GLY A 92 1.77 14.87 -2.61
N THR A 93 2.48 15.83 -2.03
CA THR A 93 3.72 16.38 -2.59
C THR A 93 4.87 15.36 -2.65
N GLU A 94 4.77 14.24 -1.94
CA GLU A 94 5.69 13.12 -2.05
C GLU A 94 5.51 12.33 -3.34
N TYR A 95 4.31 12.37 -3.96
CA TYR A 95 3.94 11.63 -5.16
C TYR A 95 3.81 12.51 -6.40
N LYS A 96 3.54 13.81 -6.22
CA LYS A 96 3.22 14.72 -7.30
C LYS A 96 3.96 16.07 -7.19
N GLY A 97 4.55 16.49 -8.29
CA GLY A 97 5.27 17.76 -8.40
C GLY A 97 5.58 18.10 -9.86
N ASP A 98 6.67 18.83 -10.08
CA ASP A 98 7.21 19.05 -11.41
C ASP A 98 7.79 17.74 -11.98
N SER A 99 7.22 17.25 -13.06
CA SER A 99 7.60 15.95 -13.66
C SER A 99 9.06 15.88 -14.12
N ALA A 100 9.68 17.01 -14.41
CA ALA A 100 11.08 17.06 -14.84
C ALA A 100 12.08 16.90 -13.66
N HIS A 101 11.65 17.23 -12.43
CA HIS A 101 12.54 17.27 -11.27
C HIS A 101 12.08 16.44 -10.08
N HIS A 102 10.85 15.90 -10.14
CA HIS A 102 10.28 15.16 -9.02
C HIS A 102 10.78 13.71 -9.00
N ALA A 103 11.56 13.34 -7.97
CA ALA A 103 12.26 12.06 -7.88
C ALA A 103 11.35 10.83 -8.00
N PHE A 104 10.17 10.85 -7.38
CA PHE A 104 9.21 9.76 -7.46
C PHE A 104 8.62 9.62 -8.89
N MET A 105 8.23 10.75 -9.51
CA MET A 105 7.68 10.75 -10.87
C MET A 105 8.70 10.25 -11.90
N ILE A 106 9.95 10.71 -11.80
CA ILE A 106 11.06 10.25 -12.63
C ILE A 106 11.27 8.73 -12.48
N ALA A 107 11.21 8.22 -11.24
CA ALA A 107 11.37 6.79 -10.99
C ALA A 107 10.20 5.96 -11.56
N CYS A 108 8.96 6.44 -11.46
CA CYS A 108 7.81 5.80 -12.10
C CYS A 108 7.97 5.76 -13.63
N ALA A 109 8.35 6.88 -14.24
CA ALA A 109 8.58 6.96 -15.68
C ALA A 109 9.69 6.01 -16.14
N ALA A 110 10.81 5.95 -15.41
CA ALA A 110 11.91 5.03 -15.69
C ALA A 110 11.50 3.54 -15.60
N ALA A 111 10.58 3.22 -14.68
CA ALA A 111 10.00 1.89 -14.52
C ALA A 111 8.81 1.62 -15.48
N LYS A 112 8.45 2.58 -16.35
CA LYS A 112 7.28 2.53 -17.26
C LYS A 112 5.96 2.37 -16.50
N ILE A 113 5.85 2.92 -15.30
CA ILE A 113 4.64 2.91 -14.47
C ILE A 113 3.83 4.18 -14.75
N GLU A 114 2.58 4.01 -15.15
CA GLU A 114 1.63 5.12 -15.29
C GLU A 114 1.17 5.60 -13.91
N GLN A 115 1.45 6.85 -13.57
CA GLN A 115 0.93 7.44 -12.35
C GLN A 115 -0.51 7.89 -12.53
N ARG A 116 -1.35 7.51 -11.56
CA ARG A 116 -2.74 7.95 -11.47
C ARG A 116 -2.99 8.63 -10.13
N PHE A 117 -3.82 9.67 -10.15
CA PHE A 117 -4.11 10.47 -8.97
C PHE A 117 -5.60 10.53 -8.68
N THR A 118 -5.94 10.65 -7.38
CA THR A 118 -7.33 10.89 -6.96
C THR A 118 -7.87 12.17 -7.59
N LYS A 119 -9.12 12.13 -8.05
CA LYS A 119 -9.80 13.35 -8.51
C LYS A 119 -10.10 14.25 -7.31
N VAL A 120 -9.82 15.54 -7.43
CA VAL A 120 -9.91 16.57 -6.38
C VAL A 120 -11.27 16.65 -5.65
N LYS A 121 -12.33 16.06 -6.19
CA LYS A 121 -13.69 16.07 -5.60
C LYS A 121 -14.26 14.68 -5.30
N THR A 122 -13.47 13.63 -5.36
CA THR A 122 -13.89 12.25 -5.07
C THR A 122 -12.86 11.52 -4.20
N PRO A 123 -12.80 11.84 -2.89
CA PRO A 123 -11.83 11.26 -1.97
C PRO A 123 -11.95 9.73 -1.81
N GLN A 124 -13.08 9.14 -2.21
CA GLN A 124 -13.33 7.69 -2.07
C GLN A 124 -12.50 6.79 -3.01
N THR A 125 -11.70 7.36 -3.91
CA THR A 125 -11.01 6.58 -4.95
C THR A 125 -9.72 5.91 -4.46
N ASN A 126 -9.10 6.34 -3.34
CA ASN A 126 -7.94 5.66 -2.71
C ASN A 126 -8.31 4.80 -1.48
N GLY A 127 -9.58 4.45 -1.35
CA GLY A 127 -10.13 3.73 -0.19
C GLY A 127 -9.48 2.37 0.11
N LYS A 128 -8.74 1.77 -0.84
CA LYS A 128 -8.01 0.51 -0.61
C LYS A 128 -6.74 0.77 0.22
N ALA A 129 -5.92 1.74 -0.14
CA ALA A 129 -4.75 2.12 0.63
C ALA A 129 -5.12 2.70 2.01
N GLU A 130 -6.14 3.57 2.07
CA GLU A 130 -6.66 4.10 3.35
C GLU A 130 -7.13 2.99 4.30
N ARG A 131 -7.85 1.97 3.77
CA ARG A 131 -8.29 0.81 4.55
C ARG A 131 -7.12 -0.02 5.06
N VAL A 132 -6.09 -0.20 4.25
CA VAL A 132 -4.87 -0.91 4.65
C VAL A 132 -4.15 -0.16 5.76
N ILE A 133 -3.99 1.16 5.64
CA ILE A 133 -3.41 1.98 6.71
C ILE A 133 -4.22 1.83 8.00
N ARG A 134 -5.55 1.87 7.93
CA ARG A 134 -6.41 1.63 9.10
C ARG A 134 -6.16 0.26 9.71
N THR A 135 -6.10 -0.80 8.90
CA THR A 135 -5.79 -2.16 9.36
C THR A 135 -4.41 -2.23 10.04
N LEU A 136 -3.39 -1.59 9.46
CA LEU A 136 -2.06 -1.51 10.06
C LEU A 136 -2.07 -0.78 11.40
N VAL A 137 -2.79 0.34 11.50
CA VAL A 137 -2.91 1.09 12.77
C VAL A 137 -3.63 0.25 13.82
N GLU A 138 -4.82 -0.27 13.53
CA GLU A 138 -5.68 -0.98 14.49
C GLU A 138 -5.14 -2.35 14.90
N MET A 139 -4.55 -3.12 13.97
CA MET A 139 -4.14 -4.51 14.22
C MET A 139 -2.67 -4.66 14.57
N TRP A 140 -1.83 -3.70 14.19
CA TRP A 140 -0.39 -3.76 14.46
C TRP A 140 0.05 -2.64 15.40
N HIS A 141 -0.11 -1.37 15.00
CA HIS A 141 0.50 -0.26 15.71
C HIS A 141 -0.09 -0.03 17.11
N GLU A 142 -1.41 -0.13 17.26
CA GLU A 142 -2.12 0.05 18.54
C GLU A 142 -2.02 -1.19 19.44
N LYS A 143 -1.69 -2.35 18.90
CA LYS A 143 -1.59 -3.61 19.65
C LYS A 143 -0.19 -3.96 20.10
N THR A 144 0.82 -3.22 19.63
CA THR A 144 2.23 -3.52 19.89
C THR A 144 2.88 -2.38 20.67
N GLN A 145 3.50 -2.70 21.82
CA GLN A 145 4.40 -1.77 22.50
C GLN A 145 5.79 -1.85 21.87
N PHE A 146 6.28 -0.71 21.38
CA PHE A 146 7.58 -0.63 20.71
C PHE A 146 8.64 -0.12 21.68
N ASN A 147 9.73 -0.89 21.86
CA ASN A 147 10.86 -0.52 22.70
C ASN A 147 11.82 0.44 21.99
N SER A 148 11.80 0.49 20.68
CA SER A 148 12.64 1.34 19.83
C SER A 148 12.07 1.47 18.41
N ARG A 149 12.60 2.42 17.65
CA ARG A 149 12.27 2.56 16.22
C ARG A 149 12.71 1.34 15.40
N ALA A 150 13.83 0.74 15.76
CA ALA A 150 14.28 -0.51 15.13
C ALA A 150 13.31 -1.66 15.41
N HIS A 151 12.86 -1.82 16.66
CA HIS A 151 11.83 -2.79 17.02
C HIS A 151 10.53 -2.56 16.25
N ARG A 152 10.05 -1.30 16.14
CA ARG A 152 8.86 -0.97 15.35
C ARG A 152 8.99 -1.41 13.90
N LYS A 153 10.14 -1.21 13.25
CA LYS A 153 10.41 -1.66 11.88
C LYS A 153 10.41 -3.19 11.76
N GLN A 154 10.99 -3.89 12.70
CA GLN A 154 10.97 -5.37 12.72
C GLN A 154 9.54 -5.93 12.86
N GLU A 155 8.75 -5.34 13.77
CA GLU A 155 7.35 -5.75 13.95
C GLU A 155 6.49 -5.41 12.72
N LEU A 156 6.78 -4.32 11.99
CA LEU A 156 6.12 -4.05 10.70
C LEU A 156 6.40 -5.16 9.69
N ILE A 157 7.64 -5.62 9.55
CA ILE A 157 8.01 -6.71 8.64
C ILE A 157 7.24 -7.99 9.00
N ARG A 158 7.17 -8.34 10.28
CA ARG A 158 6.40 -9.50 10.76
C ARG A 158 4.91 -9.37 10.44
N PHE A 159 4.35 -8.17 10.65
CA PHE A 159 2.94 -7.91 10.35
C PHE A 159 2.65 -8.01 8.85
N VAL A 160 3.47 -7.43 7.98
CA VAL A 160 3.32 -7.51 6.53
C VAL A 160 3.38 -8.96 6.06
N ASN A 161 4.31 -9.74 6.59
CA ASN A 161 4.42 -11.16 6.28
C ASN A 161 3.15 -11.93 6.69
N TRP A 162 2.69 -11.74 7.93
CA TRP A 162 1.44 -12.33 8.40
C TRP A 162 0.23 -11.89 7.56
N TYR A 163 0.15 -10.60 7.19
CA TYR A 163 -0.92 -10.05 6.36
C TYR A 163 -0.98 -10.73 4.99
N ASN A 164 0.17 -10.96 4.37
CA ASN A 164 0.26 -11.53 3.04
C ASN A 164 0.10 -13.05 3.01
N THR A 165 0.47 -13.76 4.08
CA THR A 165 0.56 -15.24 4.07
C THR A 165 -0.47 -15.94 4.96
N VAL A 166 -1.06 -15.26 5.93
CA VAL A 166 -1.93 -15.90 6.95
C VAL A 166 -3.31 -15.25 7.00
N LYS A 167 -3.40 -13.93 6.88
CA LYS A 167 -4.66 -13.21 7.04
C LYS A 167 -5.58 -13.39 5.82
N PRO A 168 -6.82 -13.93 6.03
CA PRO A 168 -7.79 -14.03 4.94
C PRO A 168 -8.42 -12.67 4.62
N HIS A 169 -8.73 -12.42 3.35
CA HIS A 169 -9.31 -11.17 2.87
C HIS A 169 -10.64 -11.40 2.14
N LYS A 170 -11.71 -10.82 2.69
CA LYS A 170 -13.07 -10.92 2.10
C LYS A 170 -13.13 -10.46 0.64
N GLY A 171 -12.32 -9.47 0.26
CA GLY A 171 -12.29 -8.92 -1.09
C GLY A 171 -11.72 -9.86 -2.15
N ILE A 172 -11.07 -10.94 -1.75
CA ILE A 172 -10.50 -12.00 -2.60
C ILE A 172 -10.97 -13.40 -2.14
N ASN A 173 -12.26 -13.51 -1.82
CA ASN A 173 -12.92 -14.76 -1.45
C ASN A 173 -12.32 -15.47 -0.23
N ASN A 174 -11.91 -14.71 0.80
CA ASN A 174 -11.24 -15.17 2.01
C ASN A 174 -9.89 -15.88 1.78
N ARG A 175 -9.27 -15.68 0.63
CA ARG A 175 -7.88 -16.08 0.42
C ARG A 175 -6.92 -15.10 1.08
N THR A 176 -5.71 -15.55 1.33
CA THR A 176 -4.58 -14.66 1.60
C THR A 176 -4.08 -14.04 0.28
N PRO A 177 -3.37 -12.90 0.31
CA PRO A 177 -2.72 -12.35 -0.88
C PRO A 177 -1.80 -13.37 -1.58
N MET A 178 -1.02 -14.14 -0.82
CA MET A 178 -0.14 -15.18 -1.36
C MET A 178 -0.93 -16.27 -2.09
N GLU A 179 -2.01 -16.79 -1.51
CA GLU A 179 -2.87 -17.77 -2.17
C GLU A 179 -3.50 -17.21 -3.44
N GLN A 180 -3.88 -15.92 -3.46
CA GLN A 180 -4.43 -15.27 -4.63
C GLN A 180 -3.39 -15.17 -5.77
N LEU A 181 -2.12 -14.87 -5.44
CA LEU A 181 -1.01 -14.85 -6.40
C LEU A 181 -0.69 -16.25 -6.91
N ILE A 182 -0.63 -17.25 -6.03
CA ILE A 182 -0.40 -18.66 -6.42
C ILE A 182 -1.51 -19.11 -7.38
N THR A 183 -2.77 -18.81 -7.07
CA THR A 183 -3.90 -19.15 -7.95
C THR A 183 -3.77 -18.52 -9.34
N TYR A 184 -3.22 -17.32 -9.43
CA TYR A 184 -3.04 -16.63 -10.70
C TYR A 184 -1.86 -17.18 -11.51
N PHE A 185 -0.70 -17.36 -10.88
CA PHE A 185 0.52 -17.77 -11.59
C PHE A 185 0.61 -19.28 -11.82
N TYR A 186 -0.06 -20.07 -10.99
CA TYR A 186 -0.01 -21.55 -11.01
C TYR A 186 -1.41 -22.17 -10.92
N PRO A 187 -2.29 -21.89 -11.88
CA PRO A 187 -3.71 -22.33 -11.80
C PRO A 187 -3.89 -23.85 -11.78
N GLU A 188 -2.88 -24.61 -12.22
CA GLU A 188 -2.91 -26.07 -12.27
C GLU A 188 -2.47 -26.76 -10.96
N GLN A 189 -2.07 -25.99 -9.94
CA GLN A 189 -1.59 -26.53 -8.65
C GLN A 189 -2.66 -26.53 -7.54
N LEU A 190 -3.89 -26.21 -7.88
CA LEU A 190 -5.07 -26.20 -6.98
C LEU A 190 -6.06 -27.35 -7.36
#